data_96c0cbf27f17f786dcffe1c0d7af001d
#
_entry.id   96c0cbf27f17f786dcffe1c0d7af001d
#
_cell.length_a   1.000
_cell.length_b   1.000
_cell.length_c   1.000
_cell.angle_alpha   90.00
_cell.angle_beta   90.00
_cell.angle_gamma   90.00
#
_symmetry.space_group_name_H-M   'P 1'
#
loop_
_entity.id
_entity.type
_entity.pdbx_description
1 polymer ?
#
loop_
_entity_poly.entity_id
_entity_poly.type
_entity_poly.pdbx_seq_one_letter_code
_entity_poly.pdbx_strand_id
1 'polypeptide(L)'
;KSYLRIRDLMTSAKSSITIIDSYIDDQILTMIELLKTEIKVIIFTQKIVLVDFCVQVKKLRNDGRLITIYKTNAFHDRFIGIDNVWWHSGHXXXXRKSFHDE
;
A
#
# COMPACT_ATOMS: atom_id res chain seq x y z
N LYS A 1 10.37 -9.24 8.65
CA LYS A 1 9.87 -10.24 7.77
C LYS A 1 8.69 -9.79 6.98
N SER A 2 7.63 -9.35 7.65
CA SER A 2 6.48 -8.81 6.94
C SER A 2 6.86 -7.65 6.05
N TYR A 3 7.74 -6.82 6.54
CA TYR A 3 8.16 -5.66 5.77
C TYR A 3 8.83 -6.07 4.46
N LEU A 4 9.75 -7.01 4.53
CA LEU A 4 10.45 -7.46 3.34
C LEU A 4 9.50 -8.15 2.37
N ARG A 5 8.56 -8.90 2.92
CA ARG A 5 7.59 -9.58 2.12
C ARG A 5 6.71 -8.58 1.37
N ILE A 6 6.24 -7.57 2.07
CA ILE A 6 5.40 -6.56 1.47
C ILE A 6 6.18 -5.80 0.41
N ARG A 7 7.42 -5.46 0.70
CA ARG A 7 8.25 -4.76 -0.26
C ARG A 7 8.42 -5.58 -1.54
N ASP A 8 8.67 -6.88 -1.40
CA ASP A 8 8.83 -7.73 -2.57
C ASP A 8 7.56 -7.80 -3.38
N LEU A 9 6.42 -7.90 -2.69
CA LEU A 9 5.14 -7.90 -3.39
C LEU A 9 4.93 -6.62 -4.15
N MET A 10 5.16 -5.50 -3.50
CA MET A 10 4.91 -4.21 -4.13
C MET A 10 5.82 -3.97 -5.32
N THR A 11 7.08 -4.33 -5.20
CA THR A 11 8.01 -4.09 -6.31
C THR A 11 7.77 -5.03 -7.48
N SER A 12 6.94 -6.06 -7.30
CA SER A 12 6.58 -6.93 -8.41
C SER A 12 5.46 -6.37 -9.26
N ALA A 13 4.84 -5.28 -8.84
CA ALA A 13 3.70 -4.71 -9.55
C ALA A 13 4.08 -4.24 -10.95
N LYS A 14 3.15 -4.41 -11.87
CA LYS A 14 3.35 -3.95 -13.24
C LYS A 14 2.42 -2.81 -13.62
N SER A 15 1.29 -2.66 -12.96
CA SER A 15 0.37 -1.58 -13.29
C SER A 15 -0.17 -0.85 -12.08
N SER A 16 -0.58 -1.54 -11.04
CA SER A 16 -1.21 -0.85 -9.93
C SER A 16 -1.06 -1.59 -8.62
N ILE A 17 -1.14 -0.81 -7.54
CA ILE A 17 -1.11 -1.34 -6.19
C ILE A 17 -2.23 -0.67 -5.41
N THR A 18 -2.99 -1.47 -4.67
CA THR A 18 -3.99 -0.94 -3.75
C THR A 18 -3.62 -1.39 -2.35
N ILE A 19 -3.54 -0.45 -1.44
CA ILE A 19 -3.20 -0.74 -0.05
C ILE A 19 -4.39 -0.38 0.83
N ILE A 20 -4.82 -1.33 1.63
CA ILE A 20 -5.87 -1.10 2.62
C ILE A 20 -5.26 -1.35 3.98
N ASP A 21 -5.13 -0.31 4.77
CA ASP A 21 -4.45 -0.40 6.05
C ASP A 21 -4.99 0.69 6.94
N SER A 22 -5.45 0.31 8.14
CA SER A 22 -6.03 1.27 9.05
C SER A 22 -5.05 2.37 9.46
N TYR A 23 -3.77 2.06 9.51
CA TYR A 23 -2.76 3.02 9.93
C TYR A 23 -1.64 3.07 8.92
N ILE A 24 -1.44 4.23 8.34
CA ILE A 24 -0.38 4.42 7.35
C ILE A 24 0.77 5.19 8.00
N ASP A 25 1.98 4.71 7.78
CA ASP A 25 3.16 5.38 8.29
C ASP A 25 4.19 5.56 7.17
N ASP A 26 5.38 5.97 7.55
CA ASP A 26 6.39 6.32 6.56
C ASP A 26 6.98 5.11 5.84
N GLN A 27 6.79 3.90 6.35
CA GLN A 27 7.29 2.72 5.64
C GLN A 27 6.60 2.57 4.30
N ILE A 28 5.31 2.89 4.26
CA ILE A 28 4.56 2.82 3.00
C ILE A 28 5.16 3.78 1.98
N LEU A 29 5.49 4.99 2.42
CA LEU A 29 6.06 5.96 1.50
C LEU A 29 7.42 5.51 1.00
N THR A 30 8.22 4.92 1.87
CA THR A 30 9.51 4.42 1.47
C THR A 30 9.36 3.33 0.40
N MET A 31 8.38 2.46 0.58
CA MET A 31 8.16 1.40 -0.39
C MET A 31 7.68 1.97 -1.73
N ILE A 32 6.84 3.00 -1.68
CA ILE A 32 6.35 3.61 -2.90
C ILE A 32 7.51 4.18 -3.72
N GLU A 33 8.51 4.71 -3.05
CA GLU A 33 9.66 5.27 -3.76
C GLU A 33 10.43 4.22 -4.56
N LEU A 34 10.27 2.95 -4.21
CA LEU A 34 10.96 1.89 -4.93
C LEU A 34 10.23 1.47 -6.20
N LEU A 35 9.02 1.95 -6.38
CA LEU A 35 8.22 1.56 -7.54
C LEU A 35 8.54 2.41 -8.74
N LYS A 36 8.26 1.89 -9.92
CA LYS A 36 8.32 2.72 -11.11
C LYS A 36 7.24 3.79 -11.03
N THR A 37 7.53 4.96 -11.57
CA THR A 37 6.62 6.08 -11.40
C THR A 37 5.27 5.87 -12.07
N GLU A 38 5.19 5.04 -13.08
CA GLU A 38 3.92 4.81 -13.78
C GLU A 38 2.98 3.88 -13.03
N ILE A 39 3.45 3.24 -11.96
CA ILE A 39 2.57 2.37 -11.17
C ILE A 39 1.57 3.23 -10.40
N LYS A 40 0.29 2.92 -10.54
CA LYS A 40 -0.75 3.64 -9.81
C LYS A 40 -0.83 3.08 -8.40
N VAL A 41 -0.86 3.97 -7.43
CA VAL A 41 -0.97 3.57 -6.02
C VAL A 41 -2.25 4.14 -5.43
N ILE A 42 -3.08 3.27 -4.89
CA ILE A 42 -4.33 3.66 -4.26
C ILE A 42 -4.28 3.20 -2.81
N ILE A 43 -4.54 4.10 -1.89
CA ILE A 43 -4.47 3.80 -0.46
C ILE A 43 -5.80 4.10 0.19
N PHE A 44 -6.32 3.11 0.91
CA PHE A 44 -7.47 3.30 1.79
C PHE A 44 -6.97 3.18 3.22
N THR A 45 -7.19 4.19 4.02
CA THR A 45 -6.68 4.19 5.38
C THR A 45 -7.65 4.91 6.31
N GLN A 46 -7.62 4.54 7.57
CA GLN A 46 -8.44 5.20 8.56
C GLN A 46 -7.67 6.34 9.22
N LYS A 47 -6.40 6.14 9.48
CA LYS A 47 -5.62 7.12 10.20
C LYS A 47 -4.23 7.25 9.61
N ILE A 48 -3.79 8.48 9.46
CA ILE A 48 -2.44 8.78 9.01
C ILE A 48 -1.68 9.29 10.22
N VAL A 49 -0.68 8.53 10.63
CA VAL A 49 0.03 8.86 11.88
C VAL A 49 1.26 9.71 11.67
N LEU A 50 1.66 9.89 10.44
CA LEU A 50 2.86 10.66 10.13
C LEU A 50 2.49 12.13 9.94
N VAL A 51 3.11 13.02 10.72
CA VAL A 51 2.75 14.43 10.69
C VAL A 51 2.93 15.06 9.32
N ASP A 52 4.05 14.79 8.68
CA ASP A 52 4.34 15.41 7.39
C ASP A 52 4.00 14.50 6.21
N PHE A 53 3.07 13.59 6.42
CA PHE A 53 2.69 12.63 5.37
C PHE A 53 2.22 13.34 4.11
N CYS A 54 1.38 14.35 4.28
CA CYS A 54 0.83 15.06 3.11
C CYS A 54 1.92 15.78 2.33
N VAL A 55 2.90 16.31 3.03
CA VAL A 55 4.01 16.96 2.36
C VAL A 55 4.80 15.95 1.54
N GLN A 56 5.04 14.79 2.10
CA GLN A 56 5.82 13.78 1.41
C GLN A 56 5.06 13.23 0.20
N VAL A 57 3.75 13.05 0.34
CA VAL A 57 2.93 12.59 -0.78
C VAL A 57 2.97 13.62 -1.90
N LYS A 58 2.92 14.88 -1.54
CA LYS A 58 2.97 15.93 -2.53
C LYS A 58 4.27 15.89 -3.31
N LYS A 59 5.37 15.63 -2.63
CA LYS A 59 6.66 15.52 -3.30
C LYS A 59 6.67 14.35 -4.27
N LEU A 60 6.11 13.22 -3.85
CA LEU A 60 6.05 12.06 -4.72
C LEU A 60 5.19 12.33 -5.95
N ARG A 61 4.07 13.03 -5.76
CA ARG A 61 3.20 13.38 -6.87
C ARG A 61 3.91 14.34 -7.82
N ASN A 62 4.67 15.26 -7.27
CA ASN A 62 5.43 16.20 -8.11
C ASN A 62 6.49 15.49 -8.92
N ASP A 63 6.95 14.33 -8.46
CA ASP A 63 7.89 13.52 -9.21
C ASP A 63 7.22 12.66 -10.26
N GLY A 64 5.92 12.81 -10.43
CA GLY A 64 5.20 12.07 -11.45
C GLY A 64 4.47 10.84 -10.96
N ARG A 65 4.47 10.60 -9.68
CA ARG A 65 3.81 9.40 -9.16
C ARG A 65 2.32 9.60 -9.05
N LEU A 66 1.59 8.52 -9.31
CA LEU A 66 0.12 8.54 -9.31
C LEU A 66 -0.36 7.94 -8.00
N ILE A 67 -0.65 8.78 -7.03
CA ILE A 67 -1.05 8.34 -5.70
C ILE A 67 -2.41 8.92 -5.35
N THR A 68 -3.35 8.06 -4.98
CA THR A 68 -4.68 8.47 -4.53
C THR A 68 -4.90 7.92 -3.14
N ILE A 69 -5.38 8.75 -2.23
CA ILE A 69 -5.59 8.33 -0.85
C ILE A 69 -7.04 8.60 -0.46
N TYR A 70 -7.69 7.59 0.08
CA TYR A 70 -9.05 7.69 0.60
C TYR A 70 -9.04 7.39 2.08
N LYS A 71 -9.73 8.21 2.86
CA LYS A 71 -9.88 7.94 4.28
C LYS A 71 -11.21 7.24 4.52
N THR A 72 -11.16 6.14 5.25
CA THR A 72 -12.35 5.35 5.51
C THR A 72 -12.12 4.52 6.75
N ASN A 73 -13.20 4.20 7.46
CA ASN A 73 -13.11 3.28 8.58
C ASN A 73 -13.84 1.98 8.27
N ALA A 74 -14.03 1.69 7.00
CA ALA A 74 -14.76 0.49 6.60
C ALA A 74 -13.97 -0.80 6.77
N PHE A 75 -12.66 -0.71 6.87
CA PHE A 75 -11.82 -1.88 6.91
C PHE A 75 -11.05 -1.96 8.22
N HIS A 76 -10.88 -3.17 8.72
CA HIS A 76 -10.13 -3.37 9.96
C HIS A 76 -8.90 -4.24 9.77
N ASP A 77 -8.76 -4.90 8.65
CA ASP A 77 -7.62 -5.73 8.35
C ASP A 77 -6.78 -5.09 7.27
N ARG A 78 -5.59 -5.59 7.11
CA ARG A 78 -4.68 -5.10 6.08
C ARG A 78 -4.78 -5.95 4.83
N PHE A 79 -4.94 -5.30 3.70
CA PHE A 79 -4.95 -5.97 2.39
C PHE A 79 -4.02 -5.23 1.46
N ILE A 80 -3.41 -5.97 0.56
CA ILE A 80 -2.61 -5.39 -0.51
C ILE A 80 -3.02 -6.03 -1.81
N GLY A 81 -3.38 -5.20 -2.78
CA GLY A 81 -3.71 -5.67 -4.10
C GLY A 81 -2.60 -5.30 -5.07
N ILE A 82 -2.05 -6.29 -5.75
CA ILE A 82 -0.99 -6.09 -6.73
C ILE A 82 -1.51 -6.56 -8.06
N ASP A 83 -1.76 -5.62 -8.98
CA ASP A 83 -2.23 -5.98 -10.32
C ASP A 83 -3.42 -6.94 -10.25
N ASN A 84 -4.36 -6.66 -9.36
CA ASN A 84 -5.59 -7.45 -9.22
C ASN A 84 -5.45 -8.76 -8.47
N VAL A 85 -4.31 -9.02 -7.87
CA VAL A 85 -4.14 -10.17 -6.99
C VAL A 85 -4.08 -9.64 -5.57
N TRP A 86 -4.92 -10.18 -4.69
CA TRP A 86 -5.07 -9.65 -3.35
C TRP A 86 -4.40 -10.53 -2.31
N TRP A 87 -3.78 -9.88 -1.36
CA TRP A 87 -3.08 -10.52 -0.25
C TRP A 87 -3.64 -9.96 1.05
N HIS A 88 -3.82 -10.82 2.02
CA HIS A 88 -4.40 -10.42 3.31
C HIS A 88 -3.41 -10.74 4.41
N SER A 89 -3.16 -9.76 5.25
CA SER A 89 -2.30 -9.94 6.41
C SER A 89 -3.20 -10.36 7.57
N GLY A 90 -3.02 -11.56 8.05
CA GLY A 90 -3.84 -12.05 9.13
C GLY A 90 -4.43 -13.38 8.75
N HIS A 91 -5.55 -13.71 9.33
CA HIS A 91 -6.08 -15.07 9.18
C HIS A 91 -7.18 -15.08 8.18
N UNK A 92 -7.71 -15.02 7.89
CA UNK A 92 -8.83 -15.24 7.08
C UNK A 92 -8.61 -14.83 5.71
N UNK A 93 -8.86 -15.35 5.33
CA UNK A 93 -8.59 -15.13 4.17
C UNK A 93 -9.56 -14.59 3.24
N UNK A 94 -9.73 -13.86 3.51
CA UNK A 94 -10.47 -13.30 2.71
C UNK A 94 -9.82 -12.98 1.54
N UNK A 95 -9.02 -12.74 1.68
CA UNK A 95 -8.31 -12.53 0.65
C UNK A 95 -8.06 -13.83 0.08
N ARG A 96 -7.89 -13.83 -1.04
CA ARG A 96 -7.59 -14.99 -1.76
C ARG A 96 -6.28 -15.59 -1.34
N LYS A 97 -5.35 -14.76 -0.99
CA LYS A 97 -4.06 -15.22 -0.53
C LYS A 97 -3.66 -14.41 0.67
N SER A 98 -2.85 -15.00 1.54
CA SER A 98 -2.30 -14.24 2.64
C SER A 98 -0.83 -13.99 2.40
N PHE A 99 -0.24 -13.14 3.23
CA PHE A 99 1.18 -12.87 3.10
C PHE A 99 2.02 -14.08 3.42
N HIS A 100 1.43 -15.10 4.02
CA HIS A 100 2.17 -16.28 4.42
C HIS A 100 2.04 -17.43 3.46
N ASP A 101 1.25 -17.29 2.46
CA ASP A 101 0.87 -18.41 1.63
C ASP A 101 1.60 -18.49 0.33
N GLU A 102 2.74 -17.90 0.26
CA GLU A 102 3.39 -17.99 -0.99
C GLU A 102 4.24 -19.09 -1.14
#